data_45d0f9cd15674d6e7aa6d312b39f9e5d
#
_entry.id   45d0f9cd15674d6e7aa6d312b39f9e5d
#
_cell.length_a   1.000
_cell.length_b   1.000
_cell.length_c   1.000
_cell.angle_alpha   90.00
_cell.angle_beta   90.00
_cell.angle_gamma   90.00
#
_symmetry.space_group_name_H-M   'P 1'
#
loop_
_entity.id
_entity.type
_entity.pdbx_description
1 polymer ?
#
loop_
_entity_poly.entity_id
_entity_poly.type
_entity_poly.pdbx_seq_one_letter_code
_entity_poly.pdbx_strand_id
1 'polypeptide(L)'
;FPKLPSYQAFCRRLNRLAEAFAALAEVLFEQKLADAEPTHGYVLDSCPVMVSVGSRSNTAKTARKLCNLTRNPTRNLWYHGVKLHVFAQLRPRRLPIPCAVQISKASLCDLWAAKQIDLDCAPVTDGRLYADRAYIDAEWKAHLQAERNITLITPRKRKKYDTLVSEDAVSTHISALRQPIEVFFNWLQAKTHIQSASHIRSCAGLLFHIFSSLALAALLLRFYY
;
A
#
# COMPACT_ATOMS: atom_id res chain seq x y z
N PHE A 1 -29.41 9.86 -28.10
CA PHE A 1 -28.22 9.72 -27.22
C PHE A 1 -27.06 10.51 -27.84
N PRO A 2 -26.25 11.23 -27.04
CA PRO A 2 -25.06 11.87 -27.57
C PRO A 2 -24.10 10.81 -28.15
N LYS A 3 -23.37 11.14 -29.22
CA LYS A 3 -22.37 10.22 -29.79
C LYS A 3 -21.31 9.90 -28.73
N LEU A 4 -21.26 8.64 -28.29
CA LEU A 4 -20.26 8.16 -27.37
C LEU A 4 -18.86 8.27 -28.03
N PRO A 5 -17.82 8.64 -27.27
CA PRO A 5 -16.46 8.64 -27.79
C PRO A 5 -16.02 7.22 -28.14
N SER A 6 -15.08 7.08 -29.05
CA SER A 6 -14.45 5.79 -29.29
C SER A 6 -13.79 5.26 -28.01
N TYR A 7 -13.68 3.94 -27.85
CA TYR A 7 -13.00 3.30 -26.72
C TYR A 7 -11.60 3.89 -26.46
N GLN A 8 -10.84 4.13 -27.51
CA GLN A 8 -9.49 4.73 -27.39
C GLN A 8 -9.53 6.16 -26.89
N ALA A 9 -10.50 6.97 -27.35
CA ALA A 9 -10.66 8.34 -26.88
C ALA A 9 -11.13 8.38 -25.41
N PHE A 10 -12.00 7.47 -25.03
CA PHE A 10 -12.45 7.27 -23.64
C PHE A 10 -11.27 6.89 -22.74
N CYS A 11 -10.49 5.88 -23.07
CA CYS A 11 -9.32 5.47 -22.29
C CYS A 11 -8.28 6.60 -22.16
N ARG A 12 -8.04 7.37 -23.24
CA ARG A 12 -7.13 8.51 -23.18
C ARG A 12 -7.62 9.61 -22.23
N ARG A 13 -8.92 9.86 -22.17
CA ARG A 13 -9.52 10.82 -21.22
C ARG A 13 -9.38 10.31 -19.79
N LEU A 14 -9.69 9.05 -19.53
CA LEU A 14 -9.54 8.44 -18.19
C LEU A 14 -8.09 8.55 -17.69
N ASN A 15 -7.12 8.21 -18.54
CA ASN A 15 -5.70 8.26 -18.13
C ASN A 15 -5.22 9.65 -17.73
N ARG A 16 -5.86 10.73 -18.24
CA ARG A 16 -5.57 12.11 -17.85
C ARG A 16 -6.14 12.49 -16.48
N LEU A 17 -7.04 11.68 -15.94
CA LEU A 17 -7.68 11.94 -14.65
C LEU A 17 -6.93 11.31 -13.48
N ALA A 18 -5.76 10.69 -13.69
CA ALA A 18 -5.01 10.01 -12.64
C ALA A 18 -4.75 10.92 -11.43
N GLU A 19 -4.28 12.15 -11.65
CA GLU A 19 -4.02 13.12 -10.59
C GLU A 19 -5.31 13.57 -9.88
N ALA A 20 -6.40 13.74 -10.62
CA ALA A 20 -7.70 14.09 -10.04
C ALA A 20 -8.22 12.97 -9.11
N PHE A 21 -8.03 11.69 -9.50
CA PHE A 21 -8.38 10.56 -8.63
C PHE A 21 -7.45 10.42 -7.44
N ALA A 22 -6.17 10.79 -7.57
CA ALA A 22 -5.25 10.86 -6.43
C ALA A 22 -5.73 11.88 -5.41
N ALA A 23 -6.00 13.12 -5.84
CA ALA A 23 -6.51 14.19 -4.99
C ALA A 23 -7.88 13.83 -4.36
N LEU A 24 -8.78 13.20 -5.13
CA LEU A 24 -10.06 12.73 -4.60
C LEU A 24 -9.87 11.69 -3.50
N ALA A 25 -8.96 10.71 -3.69
CA ALA A 25 -8.68 9.70 -2.68
C ALA A 25 -8.13 10.32 -1.40
N GLU A 26 -7.19 11.25 -1.53
CA GLU A 26 -6.57 11.99 -0.42
C GLU A 26 -7.63 12.72 0.41
N VAL A 27 -8.42 13.60 -0.20
CA VAL A 27 -9.49 14.35 0.48
C VAL A 27 -10.47 13.42 1.19
N LEU A 28 -10.87 12.31 0.57
CA LEU A 28 -11.81 11.37 1.19
C LEU A 28 -11.20 10.59 2.36
N PHE A 29 -9.92 10.22 2.27
CA PHE A 29 -9.23 9.59 3.40
C PHE A 29 -9.04 10.58 4.55
N GLU A 30 -8.63 11.83 4.27
CA GLU A 30 -8.52 12.89 5.28
C GLU A 30 -9.84 13.14 6.01
N GLN A 31 -10.95 13.27 5.27
CA GLN A 31 -12.28 13.40 5.87
C GLN A 31 -12.65 12.19 6.73
N LYS A 32 -12.33 10.98 6.27
CA LYS A 32 -12.59 9.77 7.05
C LYS A 32 -11.72 9.68 8.30
N LEU A 33 -10.47 10.15 8.24
CA LEU A 33 -9.57 10.25 9.40
C LEU A 33 -10.07 11.27 10.40
N ALA A 34 -10.55 12.43 9.94
CA ALA A 34 -11.10 13.48 10.79
C ALA A 34 -12.36 13.02 11.56
N ASP A 35 -13.17 12.15 10.94
CA ASP A 35 -14.37 11.58 11.58
C ASP A 35 -14.07 10.33 12.43
N ALA A 36 -12.84 9.82 12.39
CA ALA A 36 -12.49 8.60 13.13
C ALA A 36 -12.13 8.91 14.58
N GLU A 37 -12.45 7.98 15.47
CA GLU A 37 -11.95 8.02 16.84
C GLU A 37 -10.42 8.09 16.86
N PRO A 38 -9.82 8.99 17.65
CA PRO A 38 -8.38 9.07 17.78
C PRO A 38 -7.79 7.73 18.22
N THR A 39 -6.83 7.23 17.47
CA THR A 39 -6.09 6.02 17.86
C THR A 39 -4.60 6.29 17.77
N HIS A 40 -3.83 5.68 18.64
CA HIS A 40 -2.37 5.76 18.64
C HIS A 40 -1.73 4.53 17.98
N GLY A 41 -2.48 3.82 17.13
CA GLY A 41 -2.02 2.63 16.41
C GLY A 41 -1.99 2.84 14.92
N TYR A 42 -0.82 2.60 14.32
CA TYR A 42 -0.62 2.65 12.87
C TYR A 42 -0.06 1.34 12.35
N VAL A 43 -0.28 1.07 11.09
CA VAL A 43 0.24 -0.13 10.42
C VAL A 43 0.80 0.26 9.05
N LEU A 44 1.90 -0.38 8.68
CA LEU A 44 2.55 -0.19 7.39
C LEU A 44 2.81 -1.54 6.73
N ASP A 45 2.40 -1.66 5.49
CA ASP A 45 2.70 -2.81 4.65
C ASP A 45 2.60 -2.44 3.16
N SER A 46 3.01 -3.37 2.28
CA SER A 46 2.94 -3.19 0.84
C SER A 46 2.18 -4.32 0.16
N CYS A 47 1.51 -4.00 -0.95
CA CYS A 47 0.94 -5.01 -1.82
C CYS A 47 1.41 -4.86 -3.28
N PRO A 48 1.54 -5.97 -4.03
CA PRO A 48 1.93 -5.92 -5.42
C PRO A 48 0.79 -5.45 -6.31
N VAL A 49 1.10 -4.61 -7.31
CA VAL A 49 0.24 -4.28 -8.44
C VAL A 49 0.89 -4.84 -9.70
N MET A 50 0.34 -5.94 -10.21
CA MET A 50 0.98 -6.78 -11.22
C MET A 50 0.46 -6.45 -12.62
N VAL A 51 1.34 -5.91 -13.46
CA VAL A 51 1.05 -5.60 -14.88
C VAL A 51 1.24 -6.82 -15.76
N SER A 52 2.20 -7.68 -15.43
CA SER A 52 2.43 -8.95 -16.12
C SER A 52 2.96 -9.99 -15.15
N VAL A 53 2.56 -11.24 -15.31
CA VAL A 53 2.93 -12.36 -14.43
C VAL A 53 3.47 -13.55 -15.20
N GLY A 54 4.23 -14.42 -14.53
CA GLY A 54 4.80 -15.65 -15.09
C GLY A 54 5.82 -15.37 -16.20
N SER A 55 5.88 -16.21 -17.21
CA SER A 55 6.87 -16.09 -18.31
C SER A 55 6.83 -14.74 -19.03
N ARG A 56 5.66 -14.13 -19.16
CA ARG A 56 5.50 -12.81 -19.79
C ARG A 56 6.12 -11.67 -18.99
N SER A 57 6.35 -11.84 -17.72
CA SER A 57 6.93 -10.78 -16.87
C SER A 57 8.38 -10.46 -17.25
N ASN A 58 9.14 -11.46 -17.72
CA ASN A 58 10.56 -11.31 -18.09
C ASN A 58 10.77 -10.40 -19.30
N THR A 59 9.81 -10.40 -20.23
CA THR A 59 9.88 -9.61 -21.48
C THR A 59 8.99 -8.37 -21.47
N ALA A 60 8.29 -8.12 -20.36
CA ALA A 60 7.35 -7.02 -20.25
C ALA A 60 8.03 -5.65 -20.40
N LYS A 61 7.46 -4.81 -21.26
CA LYS A 61 7.94 -3.46 -21.56
C LYS A 61 6.96 -2.37 -21.08
N THR A 62 5.81 -2.78 -20.58
CA THR A 62 4.74 -1.86 -20.17
C THR A 62 5.16 -1.03 -18.97
N ALA A 63 4.94 0.28 -19.05
CA ALA A 63 5.19 1.24 -17.96
C ALA A 63 6.59 1.14 -17.32
N ARG A 64 7.66 0.88 -18.09
CA ARG A 64 9.04 0.64 -17.60
C ARG A 64 9.61 1.76 -16.72
N LYS A 65 9.11 2.97 -16.84
CA LYS A 65 9.53 4.07 -15.95
C LYS A 65 9.12 3.81 -14.49
N LEU A 66 7.97 3.17 -14.29
CA LEU A 66 7.40 2.87 -12.97
C LEU A 66 7.59 1.40 -12.57
N CYS A 67 7.53 0.48 -13.53
CA CYS A 67 7.52 -0.96 -13.29
C CYS A 67 8.89 -1.60 -13.49
N ASN A 68 9.13 -2.69 -12.75
CA ASN A 68 10.23 -3.61 -13.00
C ASN A 68 9.87 -5.04 -12.59
N LEU A 69 10.77 -5.97 -12.88
CA LEU A 69 10.62 -7.38 -12.57
C LEU A 69 11.04 -7.69 -11.14
N THR A 70 10.25 -8.48 -10.44
CA THR A 70 10.59 -9.06 -9.14
C THR A 70 9.84 -10.38 -8.91
N ARG A 71 10.23 -11.12 -7.85
CA ARG A 71 9.54 -12.33 -7.40
C ARG A 71 8.63 -11.99 -6.22
N ASN A 72 7.41 -12.47 -6.26
CA ASN A 72 6.53 -12.50 -5.09
C ASN A 72 6.77 -13.83 -4.35
N PRO A 73 7.41 -13.84 -3.18
CA PRO A 73 7.74 -15.08 -2.47
C PRO A 73 6.51 -15.81 -1.96
N THR A 74 5.49 -15.09 -1.49
CA THR A 74 4.24 -15.65 -0.96
C THR A 74 3.45 -16.42 -2.00
N ARG A 75 3.37 -15.88 -3.23
CA ARG A 75 2.67 -16.53 -4.36
C ARG A 75 3.59 -17.38 -5.23
N ASN A 76 4.88 -17.43 -4.91
CA ASN A 76 5.93 -18.13 -5.67
C ASN A 76 5.90 -17.82 -7.17
N LEU A 77 5.70 -16.56 -7.55
CA LEU A 77 5.62 -16.15 -8.95
C LEU A 77 6.49 -14.92 -9.25
N TRP A 78 6.98 -14.84 -10.50
CA TRP A 78 7.61 -13.64 -11.04
C TRP A 78 6.55 -12.71 -11.61
N TYR A 79 6.70 -11.41 -11.37
CA TYR A 79 5.83 -10.39 -11.93
C TYR A 79 6.60 -9.12 -12.30
N HIS A 80 6.09 -8.42 -13.29
CA HIS A 80 6.50 -7.08 -13.68
C HIS A 80 5.41 -6.11 -13.23
N GLY A 81 5.76 -5.12 -12.44
CA GLY A 81 4.79 -4.21 -11.85
C GLY A 81 5.39 -3.22 -10.88
N VAL A 82 4.55 -2.77 -9.95
CA VAL A 82 4.90 -1.87 -8.84
C VAL A 82 4.47 -2.47 -7.51
N LYS A 83 4.91 -1.87 -6.40
CA LYS A 83 4.34 -2.06 -5.07
C LYS A 83 3.60 -0.80 -4.65
N LEU A 84 2.44 -0.99 -4.05
CA LEU A 84 1.70 0.03 -3.33
C LEU A 84 1.98 -0.14 -1.84
N HIS A 85 2.62 0.85 -1.23
CA HIS A 85 2.86 0.91 0.21
C HIS A 85 1.76 1.76 0.83
N VAL A 86 1.20 1.29 1.94
CA VAL A 86 0.12 1.97 2.64
C VAL A 86 0.50 2.12 4.11
N PHE A 87 0.58 3.35 4.55
CA PHE A 87 0.61 3.72 5.97
C PHE A 87 -0.82 4.03 6.39
N ALA A 88 -1.34 3.30 7.38
CA ALA A 88 -2.75 3.40 7.74
C ALA A 88 -2.96 3.47 9.26
N GLN A 89 -3.97 4.21 9.68
CA GLN A 89 -4.46 4.27 11.05
C GLN A 89 -5.30 3.05 11.37
N LEU A 90 -4.97 2.34 12.44
CA LEU A 90 -5.74 1.21 12.95
C LEU A 90 -7.06 1.67 13.56
N ARG A 91 -8.09 0.87 13.37
CA ARG A 91 -9.40 1.03 14.02
C ARG A 91 -9.83 -0.27 14.67
N PRO A 92 -10.37 -0.25 15.90
CA PRO A 92 -10.87 -1.46 16.54
C PRO A 92 -11.97 -2.13 15.70
N ARG A 93 -11.76 -3.40 15.35
CA ARG A 93 -12.74 -4.25 14.61
C ARG A 93 -13.23 -3.68 13.26
N ARG A 94 -12.50 -2.75 12.68
CA ARG A 94 -12.81 -2.13 11.37
C ARG A 94 -11.58 -2.15 10.47
N LEU A 95 -11.79 -1.92 9.18
CA LEU A 95 -10.69 -1.74 8.25
C LEU A 95 -9.87 -0.51 8.61
N PRO A 96 -8.52 -0.55 8.52
CA PRO A 96 -7.68 0.62 8.75
C PRO A 96 -7.98 1.70 7.70
N ILE A 97 -7.69 2.95 8.06
CA ILE A 97 -7.83 4.09 7.14
C ILE A 97 -6.44 4.46 6.64
N PRO A 98 -6.19 4.44 5.33
CA PRO A 98 -4.95 4.97 4.76
C PRO A 98 -4.73 6.43 5.16
N CYS A 99 -3.54 6.72 5.72
CA CYS A 99 -3.08 8.07 6.03
C CYS A 99 -2.14 8.59 4.94
N ALA A 100 -1.29 7.69 4.41
CA ALA A 100 -0.38 8.01 3.33
C ALA A 100 -0.14 6.79 2.45
N VAL A 101 0.12 7.01 1.17
CA VAL A 101 0.41 5.96 0.20
C VAL A 101 1.64 6.30 -0.63
N GLN A 102 2.42 5.28 -1.00
CA GLN A 102 3.58 5.42 -1.86
C GLN A 102 3.59 4.32 -2.92
N ILE A 103 3.95 4.68 -4.14
CA ILE A 103 4.16 3.72 -5.22
C ILE A 103 5.64 3.58 -5.49
N SER A 104 6.14 2.36 -5.50
CA SER A 104 7.54 2.08 -5.81
C SER A 104 7.68 1.03 -6.91
N LYS A 105 8.88 0.95 -7.54
CA LYS A 105 9.21 -0.17 -8.40
C LYS A 105 9.14 -1.48 -7.63
N ALA A 106 8.62 -2.54 -8.24
CA ALA A 106 8.36 -3.81 -7.56
C ALA A 106 9.58 -4.44 -6.87
N SER A 107 10.80 -4.26 -7.41
CA SER A 107 12.03 -4.81 -6.82
C SER A 107 12.63 -3.92 -5.71
N LEU A 108 12.09 -2.73 -5.49
CA LEU A 108 12.62 -1.83 -4.48
C LEU A 108 12.40 -2.41 -3.08
N CYS A 109 13.37 -2.20 -2.20
CA CYS A 109 13.26 -2.60 -0.79
C CYS A 109 12.11 -1.84 -0.11
N ASP A 110 11.27 -2.54 0.64
CA ASP A 110 10.09 -1.97 1.31
C ASP A 110 10.47 -0.88 2.31
N LEU A 111 11.59 -1.07 3.04
CA LEU A 111 12.11 -0.07 3.96
C LEU A 111 12.49 1.24 3.23
N TRP A 112 13.17 1.13 2.07
CA TRP A 112 13.54 2.32 1.32
C TRP A 112 12.30 3.08 0.84
N ALA A 113 11.30 2.37 0.35
CA ALA A 113 10.03 2.98 -0.07
C ALA A 113 9.30 3.62 1.12
N ALA A 114 9.30 2.96 2.29
CA ALA A 114 8.71 3.49 3.51
C ALA A 114 9.34 4.81 3.97
N LYS A 115 10.67 4.93 3.87
CA LYS A 115 11.40 6.17 4.17
C LYS A 115 11.05 7.34 3.22
N GLN A 116 10.41 7.06 2.08
CA GLN A 116 9.98 8.06 1.10
C GLN A 116 8.48 8.39 1.20
N ILE A 117 7.74 7.75 2.11
CA ILE A 117 6.34 8.08 2.34
C ILE A 117 6.28 9.49 2.94
N ASP A 118 5.57 10.38 2.26
CA ASP A 118 5.28 11.69 2.78
C ASP A 118 4.22 11.58 3.88
N LEU A 119 4.65 11.79 5.12
CA LEU A 119 3.78 11.81 6.28
C LEU A 119 3.39 13.24 6.70
N ASP A 120 3.91 14.28 6.02
CA ASP A 120 3.63 15.68 6.37
C ASP A 120 2.20 16.07 5.99
N CYS A 121 1.66 15.41 4.98
CA CYS A 121 0.27 15.61 4.58
C CYS A 121 -0.75 14.90 5.48
N ALA A 122 -0.31 14.06 6.43
CA ALA A 122 -1.21 13.31 7.30
C ALA A 122 -1.01 13.69 8.77
N PRO A 123 -2.09 13.79 9.58
CA PRO A 123 -2.01 14.08 11.02
C PRO A 123 -1.50 12.84 11.79
N VAL A 124 -0.30 12.36 11.42
CA VAL A 124 0.30 11.14 11.97
C VAL A 124 1.34 11.54 13.00
N THR A 125 0.94 11.57 14.25
CA THR A 125 1.80 11.83 15.41
C THR A 125 1.40 10.94 16.57
N ASP A 126 2.27 10.82 17.56
CA ASP A 126 2.00 10.16 18.83
C ASP A 126 1.42 8.74 18.69
N GLY A 127 2.29 7.72 18.62
CA GLY A 127 1.73 6.40 18.56
C GLY A 127 2.73 5.28 18.30
N ARG A 128 2.16 4.14 17.90
CA ARG A 128 2.90 2.91 17.61
C ARG A 128 2.67 2.49 16.17
N LEU A 129 3.74 2.34 15.40
CA LEU A 129 3.71 1.83 14.04
C LEU A 129 4.06 0.34 14.05
N TYR A 130 3.12 -0.50 13.68
CA TYR A 130 3.33 -1.93 13.52
C TYR A 130 3.70 -2.25 12.06
N ALA A 131 4.88 -2.82 11.85
CA ALA A 131 5.38 -3.18 10.54
C ALA A 131 6.04 -4.57 10.55
N ASP A 132 6.31 -5.14 9.39
CA ASP A 132 6.96 -6.45 9.31
C ASP A 132 8.48 -6.35 9.50
N ARG A 133 9.18 -7.50 9.41
CA ARG A 133 10.64 -7.57 9.57
C ARG A 133 11.42 -6.85 8.47
N ALA A 134 10.80 -6.59 7.32
CA ALA A 134 11.42 -5.85 6.22
C ALA A 134 11.69 -4.38 6.58
N TYR A 135 11.00 -3.87 7.60
CA TYR A 135 11.09 -2.47 8.04
C TYR A 135 12.01 -2.28 9.25
N ILE A 136 12.81 -3.28 9.64
CA ILE A 136 13.76 -3.17 10.77
C ILE A 136 14.93 -2.27 10.37
N ASP A 137 15.00 -1.07 10.98
CA ASP A 137 16.07 -0.11 10.78
C ASP A 137 16.16 0.82 12.01
N ALA A 138 17.35 0.92 12.60
CA ALA A 138 17.54 1.68 13.83
C ALA A 138 17.47 3.19 13.61
N GLU A 139 18.01 3.67 12.49
CA GLU A 139 18.00 5.11 12.15
C GLU A 139 16.58 5.58 11.85
N TRP A 140 15.83 4.82 11.05
CA TRP A 140 14.46 5.15 10.73
C TRP A 140 13.57 5.11 11.97
N LYS A 141 13.79 4.14 12.86
CA LYS A 141 13.10 4.07 14.15
C LYS A 141 13.37 5.31 15.01
N ALA A 142 14.64 5.74 15.10
CA ALA A 142 15.04 6.94 15.84
C ALA A 142 14.42 8.22 15.21
N HIS A 143 14.43 8.30 13.87
CA HIS A 143 13.84 9.40 13.13
C HIS A 143 12.31 9.52 13.37
N LEU A 144 11.56 8.43 13.23
CA LEU A 144 10.12 8.41 13.53
C LEU A 144 9.80 8.82 14.97
N GLN A 145 10.65 8.38 15.91
CA GLN A 145 10.46 8.75 17.32
C GLN A 145 10.77 10.24 17.56
N ALA A 146 11.82 10.78 16.95
CA ALA A 146 12.22 12.17 17.16
C ALA A 146 11.26 13.17 16.49
N GLU A 147 10.90 12.91 15.23
CA GLU A 147 10.12 13.86 14.42
C GLU A 147 8.61 13.78 14.69
N ARG A 148 8.10 12.60 15.07
CA ARG A 148 6.66 12.37 15.13
C ARG A 148 6.18 11.69 16.41
N ASN A 149 7.07 11.41 17.36
CA ASN A 149 6.77 10.62 18.55
C ASN A 149 6.12 9.25 18.23
N ILE A 150 6.55 8.61 17.12
CA ILE A 150 6.05 7.31 16.68
C ILE A 150 7.07 6.23 17.04
N THR A 151 6.65 5.26 17.84
CA THR A 151 7.46 4.07 18.15
C THR A 151 7.28 2.99 17.11
N LEU A 152 8.29 2.70 16.30
CA LEU A 152 8.30 1.57 15.36
C LEU A 152 8.40 0.24 16.10
N ILE A 153 7.45 -0.65 15.88
CA ILE A 153 7.36 -1.99 16.48
C ILE A 153 7.34 -3.04 15.36
N THR A 154 8.37 -3.89 15.36
CA THR A 154 8.53 -4.97 14.38
C THR A 154 8.80 -6.31 15.07
N PRO A 155 8.42 -7.45 14.48
CA PRO A 155 8.77 -8.75 15.00
C PRO A 155 10.29 -8.95 15.03
N ARG A 156 10.80 -9.64 16.03
CA ARG A 156 12.23 -9.93 16.17
C ARG A 156 12.77 -10.70 14.95
N LYS A 157 13.96 -10.32 14.47
CA LYS A 157 14.67 -11.08 13.45
C LYS A 157 15.23 -12.36 14.07
N ARG A 158 14.81 -13.55 13.61
CA ARG A 158 15.39 -14.82 14.06
C ARG A 158 16.86 -14.89 13.64
N LYS A 159 17.74 -15.24 14.56
CA LYS A 159 19.13 -15.57 14.25
C LYS A 159 19.21 -16.98 13.68
N LYS A 160 20.18 -17.27 12.82
CA LYS A 160 20.36 -18.58 12.13
C LYS A 160 20.47 -19.77 13.09
N TYR A 161 20.85 -19.53 14.34
CA TYR A 161 21.08 -20.51 15.39
C TYR A 161 20.10 -20.39 16.57
N ASP A 162 19.03 -19.62 16.46
CA ASP A 162 17.98 -19.62 17.47
C ASP A 162 17.32 -21.01 17.42
N THR A 163 17.90 -21.93 18.24
CA THR A 163 17.29 -23.23 18.49
C THR A 163 15.93 -22.99 19.12
N LEU A 164 14.95 -23.50 18.44
CA LEU A 164 13.61 -23.84 18.91
C LEU A 164 13.19 -23.19 20.22
N VAL A 165 12.10 -22.65 20.21
CA VAL A 165 11.07 -22.68 21.23
C VAL A 165 10.38 -21.35 21.37
N SER A 166 9.15 -21.52 21.44
CA SER A 166 8.10 -20.54 21.60
C SER A 166 8.22 -19.50 20.53
N GLU A 167 7.31 -19.55 19.60
CA GLU A 167 6.89 -18.36 18.88
C GLU A 167 6.88 -17.28 19.94
N ASP A 168 7.82 -16.36 19.81
CA ASP A 168 7.94 -15.24 20.74
C ASP A 168 6.55 -14.62 20.83
N ALA A 169 5.87 -14.76 21.95
CA ALA A 169 4.50 -14.31 22.15
C ALA A 169 4.34 -12.83 21.73
N VAL A 170 5.40 -12.05 21.88
CA VAL A 170 5.48 -10.65 21.41
C VAL A 170 5.43 -10.58 19.89
N SER A 171 6.21 -11.40 19.17
CA SER A 171 6.20 -11.43 17.70
C SER A 171 4.85 -11.90 17.14
N THR A 172 4.23 -12.87 17.80
CA THR A 172 2.87 -13.34 17.45
C THR A 172 1.84 -12.24 17.67
N HIS A 173 1.92 -11.53 18.79
CA HIS A 173 1.04 -10.41 19.07
C HIS A 173 1.22 -9.26 18.05
N ILE A 174 2.46 -8.90 17.70
CA ILE A 174 2.75 -7.89 16.67
C ILE A 174 2.17 -8.32 15.32
N SER A 175 2.30 -9.60 14.96
CA SER A 175 1.72 -10.13 13.73
C SER A 175 0.20 -10.03 13.70
N ALA A 176 -0.46 -10.31 14.83
CA ALA A 176 -1.90 -10.14 14.98
C ALA A 176 -2.34 -8.67 14.84
N LEU A 177 -1.56 -7.72 15.40
CA LEU A 177 -1.84 -6.29 15.27
C LEU A 177 -1.65 -5.76 13.84
N ARG A 178 -0.87 -6.45 13.00
CA ARG A 178 -0.69 -6.15 11.57
C ARG A 178 -1.76 -6.77 10.67
N GLN A 179 -2.45 -7.81 11.12
CA GLN A 179 -3.45 -8.50 10.32
C GLN A 179 -4.50 -7.57 9.66
N PRO A 180 -4.96 -6.48 10.28
CA PRO A 180 -5.91 -5.55 9.66
C PRO A 180 -5.44 -4.97 8.31
N ILE A 181 -4.14 -4.74 8.09
CA ILE A 181 -3.67 -4.24 6.79
C ILE A 181 -3.73 -5.31 5.71
N GLU A 182 -3.48 -6.57 6.04
CA GLU A 182 -3.64 -7.68 5.10
C GLU A 182 -5.12 -7.89 4.72
N VAL A 183 -6.01 -7.75 5.71
CA VAL A 183 -7.47 -7.75 5.47
C VAL A 183 -7.87 -6.58 4.57
N PHE A 184 -7.32 -5.39 4.79
CA PHE A 184 -7.55 -4.23 3.94
C PHE A 184 -7.09 -4.48 2.50
N PHE A 185 -5.89 -5.03 2.28
CA PHE A 185 -5.43 -5.34 0.92
C PHE A 185 -6.28 -6.41 0.22
N ASN A 186 -6.74 -7.41 0.95
CA ASN A 186 -7.65 -8.42 0.40
C ASN A 186 -9.01 -7.81 0.03
N TRP A 187 -9.55 -6.96 0.91
CA TRP A 187 -10.79 -6.22 0.65
C TRP A 187 -10.63 -5.26 -0.55
N LEU A 188 -9.54 -4.49 -0.60
CA LEU A 188 -9.21 -3.59 -1.71
C LEU A 188 -9.11 -4.37 -3.03
N GLN A 189 -8.43 -5.52 -3.03
CA GLN A 189 -8.35 -6.40 -4.20
C GLN A 189 -9.73 -6.93 -4.61
N ALA A 190 -10.56 -7.35 -3.67
CA ALA A 190 -11.90 -7.86 -3.95
C ALA A 190 -12.83 -6.80 -4.54
N LYS A 191 -12.70 -5.54 -4.13
CA LYS A 191 -13.55 -4.43 -4.58
C LYS A 191 -13.07 -3.75 -5.86
N THR A 192 -11.75 -3.70 -6.10
CA THR A 192 -11.17 -2.85 -7.16
C THR A 192 -10.29 -3.62 -8.15
N HIS A 193 -9.93 -4.87 -7.85
CA HIS A 193 -8.94 -5.64 -8.60
C HIS A 193 -7.57 -4.94 -8.74
N ILE A 194 -7.19 -4.09 -7.78
CA ILE A 194 -6.00 -3.23 -7.84
C ILE A 194 -4.71 -4.01 -8.12
N GLN A 195 -4.57 -5.22 -7.59
CA GLN A 195 -3.38 -6.05 -7.80
C GLN A 195 -3.30 -6.64 -9.22
N SER A 196 -4.38 -6.56 -10.01
CA SER A 196 -4.52 -7.22 -11.32
C SER A 196 -4.56 -6.19 -12.45
N ALA A 197 -3.40 -5.65 -12.84
CA ALA A 197 -3.25 -4.57 -13.80
C ALA A 197 -2.85 -5.05 -15.22
N SER A 198 -3.20 -6.28 -15.60
CA SER A 198 -2.75 -6.90 -16.88
C SER A 198 -3.29 -6.23 -18.16
N HIS A 199 -4.36 -5.45 -18.03
CA HIS A 199 -4.95 -4.68 -19.14
C HIS A 199 -4.24 -3.34 -19.39
N ILE A 200 -3.37 -2.89 -18.49
CA ILE A 200 -2.66 -1.63 -18.58
C ILE A 200 -1.60 -1.66 -19.70
N ARG A 201 -1.43 -0.52 -20.39
CA ARG A 201 -0.48 -0.39 -21.51
C ARG A 201 0.47 0.81 -21.38
N SER A 202 0.30 1.68 -20.38
CA SER A 202 1.10 2.90 -20.19
C SER A 202 1.30 3.25 -18.72
N CYS A 203 2.26 4.14 -18.43
CA CYS A 203 2.45 4.69 -17.08
C CYS A 203 1.19 5.44 -16.60
N ALA A 204 0.62 6.30 -17.45
CA ALA A 204 -0.58 7.06 -17.10
C ALA A 204 -1.77 6.13 -16.81
N GLY A 205 -1.93 5.04 -17.59
CA GLY A 205 -2.95 4.03 -17.34
C GLY A 205 -2.74 3.29 -16.01
N LEU A 206 -1.48 3.03 -15.64
CA LEU A 206 -1.18 2.39 -14.34
C LEU A 206 -1.51 3.31 -13.16
N LEU A 207 -1.10 4.58 -13.25
CA LEU A 207 -1.42 5.56 -12.22
C LEU A 207 -2.93 5.76 -12.10
N PHE A 208 -3.65 5.88 -13.23
CA PHE A 208 -5.11 5.93 -13.22
C PHE A 208 -5.72 4.69 -12.54
N HIS A 209 -5.28 3.50 -12.88
CA HIS A 209 -5.77 2.26 -12.27
C HIS A 209 -5.58 2.24 -10.75
N ILE A 210 -4.41 2.65 -10.26
CA ILE A 210 -4.12 2.67 -8.82
C ILE A 210 -4.95 3.75 -8.13
N PHE A 211 -4.92 4.98 -8.59
CA PHE A 211 -5.59 6.10 -7.93
C PHE A 211 -7.11 6.01 -8.01
N SER A 212 -7.68 5.54 -9.12
CA SER A 212 -9.13 5.29 -9.19
C SER A 212 -9.56 4.16 -8.25
N SER A 213 -8.73 3.13 -8.07
CA SER A 213 -8.98 2.06 -7.10
C SER A 213 -8.94 2.59 -5.66
N LEU A 214 -7.98 3.46 -5.34
CA LEU A 214 -7.88 4.10 -4.02
C LEU A 214 -9.05 5.07 -3.78
N ALA A 215 -9.45 5.86 -4.77
CA ALA A 215 -10.60 6.75 -4.65
C ALA A 215 -11.91 5.98 -4.42
N LEU A 216 -12.11 4.85 -5.13
CA LEU A 216 -13.25 3.96 -4.88
C LEU A 216 -13.18 3.36 -3.47
N ALA A 217 -12.00 2.93 -3.01
CA ALA A 217 -11.83 2.44 -1.65
C ALA A 217 -12.17 3.52 -0.61
N ALA A 218 -11.70 4.75 -0.82
CA ALA A 218 -11.98 5.88 0.06
C ALA A 218 -13.50 6.19 0.14
N LEU A 219 -14.19 6.20 -1.00
CA LEU A 219 -15.65 6.32 -1.06
C LEU A 219 -16.35 5.21 -0.29
N LEU A 220 -15.96 3.96 -0.49
CA LEU A 220 -16.55 2.82 0.20
C LEU A 220 -16.30 2.89 1.72
N LEU A 221 -15.09 3.26 2.15
CA LEU A 221 -14.77 3.46 3.57
C LEU A 221 -15.55 4.62 4.18
N ARG A 222 -15.79 5.68 3.40
CA ARG A 222 -16.54 6.86 3.85
C ARG A 222 -18.01 6.54 4.11
N PHE A 223 -18.66 5.80 3.22
CA PHE A 223 -20.11 5.65 3.24
C PHE A 223 -20.62 4.31 3.78
N TYR A 224 -19.78 3.27 3.82
CA TYR A 224 -20.25 1.91 4.17
C TYR A 224 -19.46 1.23 5.30
N TYR A 225 -18.28 1.74 5.67
CA TYR A 225 -17.37 1.11 6.65
C TYR A 225 -16.83 2.13 7.65
#